data_8c4739fc7b707d489307643afe11f28e
#
_entry.id   8c4739fc7b707d489307643afe11f28e
#
_cell.length_a   1.000
_cell.length_b   1.000
_cell.length_c   1.000
_cell.angle_alpha   90.00
_cell.angle_beta   90.00
_cell.angle_gamma   90.00
#
_symmetry.space_group_name_H-M   'P 1'
#
loop_
_entity.id
_entity.type
_entity.pdbx_description
1 polymer ?
#
loop_
_entity_poly.entity_id
_entity_poly.type
_entity_poly.pdbx_seq_one_letter_code
_entity_poly.pdbx_strand_id
1 'polypeptide(L)'
;MSENNWSDKQLEELLRVDRESEPPAFLREMILQRIHTHRPSFRQRLWDWLHRPYALHFKPLQLAATASVLALSFWAGMVAERNIGYESPLAAAMAENPQASYLIGRGLLAGDQVEAALPYLEKAVEQDPTSAEFSHWQGVAYWALGQTDLERQSYVRTVRYNPDHLPTHLNLGHNALEQGRYAEALASYQWVLDHDPNVPEALYNKALVYHKLGDVFREKQAFRDYLQKYRAGKWAGRAVEHLHTLGDFSYRIYRIGVHRLVLNMSALLQTGSSSQRGEIERLAAVLEKSRADELHIVTYDERSRAQAREVALGIRRQLGEYAEAGELMPIRTSWFDTAEALSDQNQTRLSQSILVFTRQQSVDNRRNAT
;
A
#
# COMPACT_ATOMS: atom_id res chain seq x y z
N MET A 1 -32.34 -14.25 -15.74
CA MET A 1 -31.16 -14.93 -15.14
C MET A 1 -30.98 -14.26 -13.79
N SER A 2 -31.23 -14.98 -12.70
CA SER A 2 -31.33 -14.48 -11.35
C SER A 2 -29.94 -14.09 -10.80
N GLU A 3 -29.77 -12.84 -10.40
CA GLU A 3 -28.63 -12.39 -9.61
C GLU A 3 -28.72 -13.06 -8.22
N ASN A 4 -27.86 -14.01 -7.96
CA ASN A 4 -27.68 -14.57 -6.62
C ASN A 4 -26.97 -13.53 -5.73
N ASN A 5 -27.76 -12.76 -5.03
CA ASN A 5 -27.30 -11.82 -4.00
C ASN A 5 -27.05 -12.63 -2.71
N TRP A 6 -25.82 -13.09 -2.52
CA TRP A 6 -25.38 -13.76 -1.30
C TRP A 6 -25.27 -12.74 -0.17
N SER A 7 -25.91 -12.98 0.97
CA SER A 7 -25.77 -12.15 2.16
C SER A 7 -24.40 -12.38 2.80
N ASP A 8 -23.87 -11.37 3.51
CA ASP A 8 -22.57 -11.44 4.21
C ASP A 8 -22.50 -12.66 5.15
N LYS A 9 -23.62 -13.09 5.72
CA LYS A 9 -23.75 -14.26 6.57
C LYS A 9 -23.52 -15.59 5.82
N GLN A 10 -23.94 -15.67 4.56
CA GLN A 10 -23.73 -16.83 3.70
C GLN A 10 -22.28 -16.90 3.20
N LEU A 11 -21.64 -15.75 3.03
CA LEU A 11 -20.21 -15.64 2.72
C LEU A 11 -19.34 -16.05 3.93
N GLU A 12 -19.71 -15.66 5.15
CA GLU A 12 -19.02 -16.10 6.38
C GLU A 12 -19.16 -17.59 6.63
N GLU A 13 -20.30 -18.20 6.30
CA GLU A 13 -20.51 -19.65 6.45
C GLU A 13 -19.73 -20.46 5.42
N LEU A 14 -19.57 -19.96 4.20
CA LEU A 14 -18.71 -20.53 3.16
C LEU A 14 -17.21 -20.42 3.51
N LEU A 15 -16.79 -19.37 4.23
CA LEU A 15 -15.42 -19.17 4.68
C LEU A 15 -15.08 -20.02 5.94
N ARG A 16 -16.10 -20.62 6.59
CA ARG A 16 -15.94 -21.54 7.73
C ARG A 16 -15.69 -22.98 7.33
N VAL A 17 -15.88 -23.33 6.07
CA VAL A 17 -15.66 -24.70 5.58
C VAL A 17 -14.16 -24.99 5.52
N ASP A 18 -13.77 -25.93 6.30
CA ASP A 18 -12.54 -26.71 6.43
C ASP A 18 -11.33 -26.31 5.56
N ARG A 19 -10.21 -26.08 6.25
CA ARG A 19 -8.87 -25.72 5.73
C ARG A 19 -8.20 -26.78 4.86
N GLU A 20 -8.87 -27.87 4.52
CA GLU A 20 -8.29 -29.02 3.78
C GLU A 20 -8.85 -29.24 2.37
N SER A 21 -9.82 -28.45 1.91
CA SER A 21 -10.33 -28.59 0.54
C SER A 21 -9.99 -27.37 -0.32
N GLU A 22 -9.42 -27.60 -1.48
CA GLU A 22 -9.30 -26.55 -2.52
C GLU A 22 -10.68 -25.93 -2.80
N PRO A 23 -10.76 -24.60 -2.86
CA PRO A 23 -12.03 -23.94 -3.20
C PRO A 23 -12.50 -24.45 -4.58
N PRO A 24 -13.82 -24.74 -4.72
CA PRO A 24 -14.37 -25.22 -5.98
C PRO A 24 -13.96 -24.34 -7.16
N ALA A 25 -13.64 -24.92 -8.31
CA ALA A 25 -13.13 -24.22 -9.48
C ALA A 25 -13.99 -23.02 -9.90
N PHE A 26 -15.32 -23.09 -9.71
CA PHE A 26 -16.24 -21.98 -10.01
C PHE A 26 -16.04 -20.77 -9.07
N LEU A 27 -15.63 -20.98 -7.82
CA LEU A 27 -15.36 -19.91 -6.85
C LEU A 27 -14.06 -19.18 -7.21
N ARG A 28 -13.06 -19.92 -7.67
CA ARG A 28 -11.80 -19.37 -8.18
C ARG A 28 -12.03 -18.51 -9.42
N GLU A 29 -12.84 -19.00 -10.37
CA GLU A 29 -13.20 -18.25 -11.58
C GLU A 29 -14.05 -17.00 -11.23
N MET A 30 -14.99 -17.10 -10.32
CA MET A 30 -15.82 -15.99 -9.87
C MET A 30 -15.01 -14.92 -9.13
N ILE A 31 -14.03 -15.31 -8.30
CA ILE A 31 -13.12 -14.39 -7.64
C ILE A 31 -12.20 -13.71 -8.65
N LEU A 32 -11.63 -14.46 -9.60
CA LEU A 32 -10.80 -13.92 -10.67
C LEU A 32 -11.59 -13.00 -11.61
N GLN A 33 -12.83 -13.35 -11.94
CA GLN A 33 -13.72 -12.52 -12.74
C GLN A 33 -14.11 -11.24 -11.99
N ARG A 34 -14.34 -11.30 -10.66
CA ARG A 34 -14.63 -10.14 -9.82
C ARG A 34 -13.40 -9.25 -9.61
N ILE A 35 -12.20 -9.82 -9.55
CA ILE A 35 -10.93 -9.08 -9.54
C ILE A 35 -10.69 -8.39 -10.89
N HIS A 36 -11.03 -9.04 -12.00
CA HIS A 36 -10.91 -8.44 -13.33
C HIS A 36 -12.01 -7.43 -13.67
N THR A 37 -13.22 -7.57 -13.10
CA THR A 37 -14.34 -6.63 -13.32
C THR A 37 -14.40 -5.50 -12.30
N HIS A 38 -13.76 -5.65 -11.13
CA HIS A 38 -13.64 -4.58 -10.16
C HIS A 38 -12.41 -3.71 -10.50
N ARG A 39 -12.53 -2.89 -11.54
CA ARG A 39 -11.70 -1.68 -11.59
C ARG A 39 -12.11 -0.85 -10.38
N PRO A 40 -11.23 -0.61 -9.41
CA PRO A 40 -11.57 0.24 -8.27
C PRO A 40 -12.08 1.56 -8.83
N SER A 41 -13.20 2.06 -8.32
CA SER A 41 -13.75 3.34 -8.75
C SER A 41 -12.68 4.42 -8.63
N PHE A 42 -12.79 5.46 -9.45
CA PHE A 42 -11.87 6.60 -9.35
C PHE A 42 -11.76 7.12 -7.91
N ARG A 43 -12.88 7.13 -7.16
CA ARG A 43 -12.91 7.44 -5.73
C ARG A 43 -11.96 6.59 -4.90
N GLN A 44 -11.92 5.28 -5.11
CA GLN A 44 -11.01 4.38 -4.40
C GLN A 44 -9.57 4.62 -4.80
N ARG A 45 -9.30 4.84 -6.10
CA ARG A 45 -7.96 5.15 -6.60
C ARG A 45 -7.48 6.53 -6.14
N LEU A 46 -8.36 7.53 -6.20
CA LEU A 46 -8.07 8.89 -5.75
C LEU A 46 -7.96 8.97 -4.21
N TRP A 47 -8.84 8.23 -3.50
CA TRP A 47 -8.77 8.12 -2.04
C TRP A 47 -7.48 7.47 -1.57
N ASP A 48 -7.08 6.36 -2.19
CA ASP A 48 -5.81 5.69 -1.94
C ASP A 48 -4.60 6.59 -2.29
N TRP A 49 -4.77 7.48 -3.25
CA TRP A 49 -3.76 8.45 -3.68
C TRP A 49 -3.72 9.70 -2.79
N LEU A 50 -4.86 10.28 -2.41
CA LEU A 50 -4.96 11.46 -1.52
C LEU A 50 -4.56 11.15 -0.07
N HIS A 51 -4.71 9.90 0.39
CA HIS A 51 -4.30 9.46 1.73
C HIS A 51 -2.88 8.93 1.76
N ARG A 52 -2.12 9.12 0.69
CA ARG A 52 -0.67 8.92 0.70
C ARG A 52 -0.04 10.01 1.58
N PRO A 53 1.01 9.68 2.36
CA PRO A 53 1.60 10.61 3.35
C PRO A 53 2.35 11.81 2.74
N TYR A 54 2.19 12.08 1.47
CA TYR A 54 2.59 13.38 0.91
C TYR A 54 1.58 14.42 1.37
N ALA A 55 1.81 14.95 2.57
CA ALA A 55 1.12 16.11 3.06
C ALA A 55 1.43 17.28 2.13
N LEU A 56 0.53 17.56 1.20
CA LEU A 56 0.48 18.86 0.55
C LEU A 56 0.28 19.87 1.69
N HIS A 57 1.34 20.62 2.03
CA HIS A 57 1.27 21.68 3.01
C HIS A 57 0.52 22.86 2.38
N PHE A 58 -0.80 22.73 2.27
CA PHE A 58 -1.64 23.88 1.95
C PHE A 58 -1.67 24.83 3.15
N LYS A 59 -1.20 26.05 2.97
CA LYS A 59 -1.44 27.10 3.93
C LYS A 59 -2.97 27.26 4.06
N PRO A 60 -3.53 27.38 5.29
CA PRO A 60 -4.99 27.47 5.49
C PRO A 60 -5.66 28.59 4.68
N LEU A 61 -4.93 29.63 4.34
CA LEU A 61 -5.39 30.74 3.50
C LEU A 61 -5.66 30.29 2.03
N GLN A 62 -4.90 29.31 1.51
CA GLN A 62 -5.10 28.79 0.14
C GLN A 62 -6.31 27.85 0.07
N LEU A 63 -6.61 27.07 1.12
CA LEU A 63 -7.82 26.27 1.23
C LEU A 63 -9.09 27.14 1.28
N ALA A 64 -9.04 28.24 2.03
CA ALA A 64 -10.16 29.18 2.11
C ALA A 64 -10.42 29.88 0.76
N ALA A 65 -9.37 30.26 0.04
CA ALA A 65 -9.50 30.88 -1.29
C ALA A 65 -10.06 29.89 -2.33
N THR A 66 -9.61 28.62 -2.32
CA THR A 66 -10.13 27.59 -3.24
C THR A 66 -11.57 27.20 -2.94
N ALA A 67 -11.95 27.08 -1.68
CA ALA A 67 -13.32 26.79 -1.27
C ALA A 67 -14.28 27.96 -1.63
N SER A 68 -13.82 29.20 -1.50
CA SER A 68 -14.61 30.39 -1.89
C SER A 68 -14.81 30.47 -3.39
N VAL A 69 -13.80 30.15 -4.20
CA VAL A 69 -13.92 30.13 -5.67
C VAL A 69 -14.85 29.00 -6.12
N LEU A 70 -14.78 27.81 -5.51
CA LEU A 70 -15.67 26.70 -5.82
C LEU A 70 -17.13 27.00 -5.41
N ALA A 71 -17.36 27.61 -4.25
CA ALA A 71 -18.69 28.01 -3.80
C ALA A 71 -19.30 29.11 -4.71
N LEU A 72 -18.50 30.08 -5.13
CA LEU A 72 -18.91 31.14 -6.07
C LEU A 72 -19.17 30.56 -7.45
N SER A 73 -18.37 29.62 -7.94
CA SER A 73 -18.58 28.94 -9.23
C SER A 73 -19.83 28.09 -9.24
N PHE A 74 -20.11 27.37 -8.17
CA PHE A 74 -21.34 26.58 -8.01
C PHE A 74 -22.58 27.48 -7.92
N TRP A 75 -22.50 28.59 -7.16
CA TRP A 75 -23.58 29.57 -7.04
C TRP A 75 -23.82 30.30 -8.37
N ALA A 76 -22.77 30.69 -9.07
CA ALA A 76 -22.87 31.30 -10.41
C ALA A 76 -23.47 30.32 -11.43
N GLY A 77 -23.13 29.01 -11.36
CA GLY A 77 -23.73 27.97 -12.20
C GLY A 77 -25.24 27.83 -11.95
N MET A 78 -25.67 27.80 -10.68
CA MET A 78 -27.10 27.74 -10.34
C MET A 78 -27.90 28.99 -10.74
N VAL A 79 -27.25 30.15 -10.71
CA VAL A 79 -27.89 31.42 -11.15
C VAL A 79 -27.96 31.49 -12.67
N ALA A 80 -26.93 30.97 -13.38
CA ALA A 80 -26.93 30.95 -14.85
C ALA A 80 -27.98 29.97 -15.42
N GLU A 81 -28.25 28.84 -14.76
CA GLU A 81 -29.31 27.87 -15.14
C GLU A 81 -30.72 28.49 -15.00
N ARG A 82 -30.90 29.47 -14.11
CA ARG A 82 -32.18 30.20 -13.93
C ARG A 82 -32.41 31.32 -14.89
N ASN A 83 -31.38 31.86 -15.55
CA ASN A 83 -31.47 32.98 -16.48
C ASN A 83 -31.00 32.54 -17.88
N ILE A 84 -31.87 31.86 -18.60
CA ILE A 84 -31.66 31.54 -20.04
C ILE A 84 -31.31 32.84 -20.80
N GLY A 85 -30.04 32.98 -21.19
CA GLY A 85 -29.62 33.98 -22.17
C GLY A 85 -28.62 35.06 -21.76
N TYR A 86 -28.14 35.09 -20.51
CA TYR A 86 -27.07 36.03 -20.11
C TYR A 86 -25.81 35.24 -19.75
N GLU A 87 -24.87 35.15 -20.68
CA GLU A 87 -23.48 34.85 -20.28
C GLU A 87 -23.02 36.00 -19.38
N SER A 88 -22.88 35.76 -18.09
CA SER A 88 -22.39 36.78 -17.18
C SER A 88 -20.96 37.17 -17.61
N PRO A 89 -20.61 38.48 -17.63
CA PRO A 89 -19.24 38.91 -17.95
C PRO A 89 -18.19 38.23 -17.09
N LEU A 90 -18.57 37.79 -15.88
CA LEU A 90 -17.73 37.02 -14.98
C LEU A 90 -17.53 35.58 -15.49
N ALA A 91 -18.58 34.91 -15.99
CA ALA A 91 -18.46 33.58 -16.57
C ALA A 91 -17.60 33.61 -17.85
N ALA A 92 -17.75 34.61 -18.69
CA ALA A 92 -16.91 34.82 -19.87
C ALA A 92 -15.44 35.09 -19.48
N ALA A 93 -15.20 36.00 -18.51
CA ALA A 93 -13.85 36.29 -18.02
C ALA A 93 -13.20 35.04 -17.31
N MET A 94 -13.96 34.24 -16.60
CA MET A 94 -13.49 32.99 -16.04
C MET A 94 -13.24 31.93 -17.13
N ALA A 95 -14.02 31.93 -18.20
CA ALA A 95 -13.84 31.01 -19.32
C ALA A 95 -12.56 31.31 -20.15
N GLU A 96 -12.04 32.52 -20.11
CA GLU A 96 -10.79 32.93 -20.77
C GLU A 96 -9.55 32.80 -19.88
N ASN A 97 -9.73 32.50 -18.59
CA ASN A 97 -8.62 32.34 -17.65
C ASN A 97 -8.19 30.87 -17.52
N PRO A 98 -6.97 30.52 -17.97
CA PRO A 98 -6.48 29.14 -17.89
C PRO A 98 -6.47 28.60 -16.45
N GLN A 99 -6.15 29.45 -15.47
CA GLN A 99 -6.16 29.06 -14.06
C GLN A 99 -7.57 28.74 -13.55
N ALA A 100 -8.59 29.46 -14.00
CA ALA A 100 -9.98 29.14 -13.62
C ALA A 100 -10.43 27.81 -14.23
N SER A 101 -10.17 27.54 -15.49
CA SER A 101 -10.44 26.29 -16.16
C SER A 101 -9.73 25.13 -15.44
N TYR A 102 -8.45 25.29 -15.11
CA TYR A 102 -7.69 24.31 -14.34
C TYR A 102 -8.32 24.01 -12.96
N LEU A 103 -8.70 25.03 -12.18
CA LEU A 103 -9.30 24.85 -10.86
C LEU A 103 -10.66 24.15 -10.92
N ILE A 104 -11.49 24.48 -11.93
CA ILE A 104 -12.77 23.80 -12.17
C ILE A 104 -12.51 22.33 -12.50
N GLY A 105 -11.62 22.03 -13.44
CA GLY A 105 -11.27 20.67 -13.82
C GLY A 105 -10.76 19.85 -12.66
N ARG A 106 -9.86 20.41 -11.83
CA ARG A 106 -9.39 19.75 -10.60
C ARG A 106 -10.52 19.49 -9.60
N GLY A 107 -11.41 20.47 -9.41
CA GLY A 107 -12.56 20.33 -8.52
C GLY A 107 -13.51 19.19 -8.96
N LEU A 108 -13.77 19.10 -10.26
CA LEU A 108 -14.57 18.03 -10.85
C LEU A 108 -13.89 16.67 -10.71
N LEU A 109 -12.56 16.57 -10.90
CA LEU A 109 -11.79 15.35 -10.64
C LEU A 109 -11.91 14.91 -9.17
N ALA A 110 -11.80 15.85 -8.24
CA ALA A 110 -11.96 15.56 -6.82
C ALA A 110 -13.38 15.08 -6.47
N GLY A 111 -14.38 15.51 -7.26
CA GLY A 111 -15.78 15.07 -7.17
C GLY A 111 -16.09 13.78 -7.93
N ASP A 112 -15.10 13.07 -8.48
CA ASP A 112 -15.25 11.85 -9.32
C ASP A 112 -16.02 12.09 -10.64
N GLN A 113 -16.04 13.36 -11.14
CA GLN A 113 -16.70 13.76 -12.37
C GLN A 113 -15.66 13.92 -13.50
N VAL A 114 -15.04 12.80 -13.87
CA VAL A 114 -13.83 12.82 -14.74
C VAL A 114 -14.17 13.29 -16.14
N GLU A 115 -15.27 12.80 -16.71
CA GLU A 115 -15.72 13.19 -18.05
C GLU A 115 -16.04 14.70 -18.15
N ALA A 116 -16.60 15.25 -17.07
CA ALA A 116 -16.89 16.67 -16.99
C ALA A 116 -15.61 17.51 -16.73
N ALA A 117 -14.61 16.95 -16.07
CA ALA A 117 -13.35 17.62 -15.74
C ALA A 117 -12.47 17.82 -16.98
N LEU A 118 -12.44 16.82 -17.87
CA LEU A 118 -11.49 16.77 -18.99
C LEU A 118 -11.57 18.01 -19.89
N PRO A 119 -12.73 18.47 -20.38
CA PRO A 119 -12.80 19.67 -21.23
C PRO A 119 -12.20 20.92 -20.60
N TYR A 120 -12.34 21.08 -19.28
CA TYR A 120 -11.75 22.22 -18.57
C TYR A 120 -10.23 22.12 -18.47
N LEU A 121 -9.69 20.92 -18.25
CA LEU A 121 -8.24 20.70 -18.19
C LEU A 121 -7.61 20.81 -19.57
N GLU A 122 -8.27 20.32 -20.63
CA GLU A 122 -7.85 20.52 -22.02
C GLU A 122 -7.79 22.00 -22.37
N LYS A 123 -8.84 22.77 -22.02
CA LYS A 123 -8.89 24.21 -22.23
C LYS A 123 -7.78 24.94 -21.49
N ALA A 124 -7.48 24.56 -20.23
CA ALA A 124 -6.39 25.18 -19.49
C ALA A 124 -5.03 24.93 -20.17
N VAL A 125 -4.79 23.73 -20.68
CA VAL A 125 -3.56 23.39 -21.44
C VAL A 125 -3.52 24.07 -22.80
N GLU A 126 -4.66 24.24 -23.48
CA GLU A 126 -4.74 24.96 -24.74
C GLU A 126 -4.36 26.46 -24.57
N GLN A 127 -4.84 27.06 -23.48
CA GLN A 127 -4.57 28.47 -23.16
C GLN A 127 -3.15 28.72 -22.65
N ASP A 128 -2.57 27.76 -21.90
CA ASP A 128 -1.18 27.79 -21.46
C ASP A 128 -0.52 26.42 -21.63
N PRO A 129 0.01 26.12 -22.83
CA PRO A 129 0.65 24.83 -23.10
C PRO A 129 1.97 24.62 -22.35
N THR A 130 2.53 25.68 -21.74
CA THR A 130 3.81 25.62 -21.02
C THR A 130 3.65 25.30 -19.54
N SER A 131 2.41 25.37 -19.03
CA SER A 131 2.12 25.01 -17.65
C SER A 131 2.29 23.48 -17.42
N ALA A 132 3.31 23.14 -16.67
CA ALA A 132 3.55 21.75 -16.24
C ALA A 132 2.40 21.23 -15.38
N GLU A 133 1.86 22.08 -14.50
CA GLU A 133 0.76 21.74 -13.61
C GLU A 133 -0.53 21.40 -14.37
N PHE A 134 -0.87 22.19 -15.40
CA PHE A 134 -2.07 21.92 -16.22
C PHE A 134 -1.93 20.61 -16.99
N SER A 135 -0.76 20.41 -17.61
CA SER A 135 -0.46 19.17 -18.33
C SER A 135 -0.45 17.94 -17.41
N HIS A 136 0.05 18.07 -16.18
CA HIS A 136 0.01 16.99 -15.20
C HIS A 136 -1.41 16.55 -14.89
N TRP A 137 -2.30 17.51 -14.57
CA TRP A 137 -3.68 17.18 -14.21
C TRP A 137 -4.52 16.74 -15.40
N GLN A 138 -4.22 17.21 -16.61
CA GLN A 138 -4.77 16.64 -17.84
C GLN A 138 -4.38 15.15 -17.94
N GLY A 139 -3.12 14.80 -17.69
CA GLY A 139 -2.67 13.42 -17.66
C GLY A 139 -3.40 12.56 -16.61
N VAL A 140 -3.65 13.13 -15.41
CA VAL A 140 -4.45 12.47 -14.37
C VAL A 140 -5.89 12.19 -14.84
N ALA A 141 -6.51 13.13 -15.57
CA ALA A 141 -7.83 12.93 -16.14
C ALA A 141 -7.83 11.81 -17.20
N TYR A 142 -6.86 11.81 -18.11
CA TYR A 142 -6.72 10.75 -19.11
C TYR A 142 -6.46 9.38 -18.47
N TRP A 143 -5.63 9.32 -17.42
CA TRP A 143 -5.44 8.10 -16.63
C TRP A 143 -6.76 7.58 -16.06
N ALA A 144 -7.57 8.46 -15.47
CA ALA A 144 -8.85 8.08 -14.88
C ALA A 144 -9.86 7.54 -15.92
N LEU A 145 -9.76 8.03 -17.17
CA LEU A 145 -10.55 7.55 -18.32
C LEU A 145 -9.94 6.32 -19.01
N GLY A 146 -8.74 5.88 -18.59
CA GLY A 146 -8.03 4.75 -19.22
C GLY A 146 -7.44 5.09 -20.61
N GLN A 147 -7.25 6.37 -20.91
CA GLN A 147 -6.70 6.83 -22.19
C GLN A 147 -5.16 6.93 -22.09
N THR A 148 -4.52 5.78 -22.06
CA THR A 148 -3.10 5.60 -21.67
C THR A 148 -2.10 6.35 -22.55
N ASP A 149 -2.38 6.52 -23.87
CA ASP A 149 -1.48 7.24 -24.75
C ASP A 149 -1.56 8.76 -24.53
N LEU A 150 -2.76 9.31 -24.32
CA LEU A 150 -2.97 10.73 -24.03
C LEU A 150 -2.46 11.10 -22.63
N GLU A 151 -2.64 10.20 -21.67
CA GLU A 151 -2.03 10.26 -20.35
C GLU A 151 -0.50 10.45 -20.48
N ARG A 152 0.16 9.52 -21.19
CA ARG A 152 1.61 9.59 -21.39
C ARG A 152 2.04 10.88 -22.08
N GLN A 153 1.34 11.30 -23.12
CA GLN A 153 1.65 12.56 -23.82
C GLN A 153 1.59 13.77 -22.88
N SER A 154 0.58 13.83 -22.04
CA SER A 154 0.40 14.90 -21.06
C SER A 154 1.52 14.89 -20.00
N TYR A 155 1.91 13.73 -19.49
CA TYR A 155 3.03 13.60 -18.56
C TYR A 155 4.39 13.92 -19.21
N VAL A 156 4.62 13.53 -20.46
CA VAL A 156 5.85 13.91 -21.20
C VAL A 156 5.89 15.42 -21.40
N ARG A 157 4.76 16.08 -21.67
CA ARG A 157 4.69 17.55 -21.70
C ARG A 157 5.03 18.16 -20.35
N THR A 158 4.49 17.60 -19.26
CA THR A 158 4.79 18.07 -17.90
C THR A 158 6.28 18.08 -17.62
N VAL A 159 6.98 16.95 -17.84
CA VAL A 159 8.42 16.85 -17.55
C VAL A 159 9.30 17.65 -18.51
N ARG A 160 8.77 18.01 -19.69
CA ARG A 160 9.46 18.94 -20.59
C ARG A 160 9.56 20.35 -20.01
N TYR A 161 8.49 20.83 -19.34
CA TYR A 161 8.43 22.19 -18.78
C TYR A 161 8.83 22.23 -17.31
N ASN A 162 8.68 21.12 -16.59
CA ASN A 162 9.19 20.93 -15.24
C ASN A 162 9.86 19.55 -15.11
N PRO A 163 11.15 19.45 -15.41
CA PRO A 163 11.90 18.18 -15.36
C PRO A 163 11.90 17.52 -13.96
N ASP A 164 11.78 18.31 -12.90
CA ASP A 164 11.85 17.84 -11.52
C ASP A 164 10.47 17.52 -10.91
N HIS A 165 9.44 17.38 -11.74
CA HIS A 165 8.09 17.11 -11.26
C HIS A 165 7.93 15.64 -10.84
N LEU A 166 8.33 15.33 -9.60
CA LEU A 166 8.39 13.98 -9.04
C LEU A 166 7.07 13.18 -9.20
N PRO A 167 5.86 13.75 -8.94
CA PRO A 167 4.62 13.01 -9.14
C PRO A 167 4.42 12.54 -10.59
N THR A 168 4.86 13.35 -11.57
CA THR A 168 4.74 12.98 -12.98
C THR A 168 5.70 11.87 -13.36
N HIS A 169 6.95 11.89 -12.87
CA HIS A 169 7.87 10.77 -13.08
C HIS A 169 7.33 9.46 -12.49
N LEU A 170 6.73 9.52 -11.30
CA LEU A 170 6.07 8.36 -10.70
C LEU A 170 4.93 7.84 -11.59
N ASN A 171 4.08 8.73 -12.09
CA ASN A 171 2.96 8.39 -12.97
C ASN A 171 3.42 7.86 -14.34
N LEU A 172 4.50 8.41 -14.91
CA LEU A 172 5.14 7.85 -16.12
C LEU A 172 5.63 6.41 -15.87
N GLY A 173 6.18 6.14 -14.69
CA GLY A 173 6.54 4.80 -14.28
C GLY A 173 5.35 3.86 -14.23
N HIS A 174 4.22 4.31 -13.67
CA HIS A 174 2.97 3.53 -13.62
C HIS A 174 2.41 3.27 -15.02
N ASN A 175 2.31 4.31 -15.86
CA ASN A 175 1.86 4.18 -17.24
C ASN A 175 2.74 3.19 -18.04
N ALA A 176 4.05 3.29 -17.89
CA ALA A 176 4.99 2.41 -18.57
C ALA A 176 4.86 0.94 -18.07
N LEU A 177 4.69 0.72 -16.75
CA LEU A 177 4.49 -0.61 -16.18
C LEU A 177 3.19 -1.25 -16.69
N GLU A 178 2.09 -0.51 -16.73
CA GLU A 178 0.79 -0.98 -17.21
C GLU A 178 0.84 -1.37 -18.70
N GLN A 179 1.64 -0.65 -19.48
CA GLN A 179 1.83 -0.90 -20.91
C GLN A 179 2.94 -1.92 -21.22
N GLY A 180 3.54 -2.55 -20.20
CA GLY A 180 4.63 -3.52 -20.38
C GLY A 180 5.96 -2.90 -20.85
N ARG A 181 6.09 -1.58 -20.81
CA ARG A 181 7.35 -0.88 -21.14
C ARG A 181 8.28 -0.86 -19.93
N TYR A 182 8.76 -2.05 -19.55
CA TYR A 182 9.46 -2.27 -18.28
C TYR A 182 10.75 -1.47 -18.12
N ALA A 183 11.50 -1.25 -19.21
CA ALA A 183 12.72 -0.44 -19.16
C ALA A 183 12.41 1.04 -18.84
N GLU A 184 11.36 1.61 -19.44
CA GLU A 184 10.89 2.98 -19.14
C GLU A 184 10.37 3.07 -17.70
N ALA A 185 9.61 2.08 -17.24
CA ALA A 185 9.11 2.01 -15.88
C ALA A 185 10.25 2.02 -14.86
N LEU A 186 11.27 1.16 -15.05
CA LEU A 186 12.46 1.12 -14.19
C LEU A 186 13.20 2.45 -14.16
N ALA A 187 13.42 3.09 -15.33
CA ALA A 187 14.06 4.38 -15.41
C ALA A 187 13.29 5.45 -14.63
N SER A 188 11.96 5.49 -14.79
CA SER A 188 11.10 6.45 -14.08
C SER A 188 11.10 6.23 -12.57
N TYR A 189 10.96 4.98 -12.10
CA TYR A 189 11.01 4.69 -10.65
C TYR A 189 12.40 4.93 -10.07
N GLN A 190 13.47 4.62 -10.81
CA GLN A 190 14.83 4.92 -10.36
C GLN A 190 15.05 6.42 -10.25
N TRP A 191 14.62 7.19 -11.24
CA TRP A 191 14.69 8.66 -11.18
C TRP A 191 13.96 9.21 -9.93
N VAL A 192 12.75 8.70 -9.64
CA VAL A 192 11.99 9.09 -8.43
C VAL A 192 12.79 8.77 -7.17
N LEU A 193 13.40 7.56 -7.09
CA LEU A 193 14.15 7.11 -5.92
C LEU A 193 15.49 7.81 -5.74
N ASP A 194 16.09 8.32 -6.81
CA ASP A 194 17.31 9.13 -6.77
C ASP A 194 17.02 10.54 -6.18
N HIS A 195 15.79 11.06 -6.35
CA HIS A 195 15.37 12.34 -5.80
C HIS A 195 14.72 12.21 -4.41
N ASP A 196 13.91 11.19 -4.21
CA ASP A 196 13.35 10.82 -2.91
C ASP A 196 13.41 9.29 -2.71
N PRO A 197 14.41 8.80 -1.98
CA PRO A 197 14.58 7.37 -1.72
C PRO A 197 13.48 6.77 -0.81
N ASN A 198 12.53 7.58 -0.34
CA ASN A 198 11.46 7.17 0.57
C ASN A 198 10.08 7.14 -0.08
N VAL A 199 9.99 7.05 -1.40
CA VAL A 199 8.71 6.89 -2.12
C VAL A 199 8.30 5.41 -2.12
N PRO A 200 7.31 5.00 -1.30
CA PRO A 200 6.95 3.59 -1.15
C PRO A 200 6.40 2.98 -2.44
N GLU A 201 5.69 3.78 -3.24
CA GLU A 201 5.15 3.37 -4.54
C GLU A 201 6.26 3.01 -5.53
N ALA A 202 7.29 3.87 -5.61
CA ALA A 202 8.41 3.64 -6.51
C ALA A 202 9.22 2.40 -6.11
N LEU A 203 9.46 2.20 -4.79
CA LEU A 203 10.14 1.02 -4.28
C LEU A 203 9.37 -0.26 -4.58
N TYR A 204 8.06 -0.28 -4.29
CA TYR A 204 7.21 -1.45 -4.49
C TYR A 204 7.04 -1.78 -5.98
N ASN A 205 6.73 -0.76 -6.81
CA ASN A 205 6.50 -0.97 -8.23
C ASN A 205 7.78 -1.32 -8.99
N LYS A 206 8.95 -0.83 -8.56
CA LYS A 206 10.24 -1.29 -9.09
C LYS A 206 10.41 -2.80 -8.87
N ALA A 207 10.03 -3.34 -7.71
CA ALA A 207 10.04 -4.77 -7.46
C ALA A 207 9.05 -5.52 -8.36
N LEU A 208 7.85 -4.97 -8.58
CA LEU A 208 6.88 -5.55 -9.52
C LEU A 208 7.39 -5.57 -10.97
N VAL A 209 8.16 -4.56 -11.38
CA VAL A 209 8.76 -4.57 -12.72
C VAL A 209 9.75 -5.74 -12.84
N TYR A 210 10.61 -5.98 -11.84
CA TYR A 210 11.51 -7.14 -11.85
C TYR A 210 10.75 -8.47 -11.85
N HIS A 211 9.63 -8.55 -11.11
CA HIS A 211 8.73 -9.68 -11.17
C HIS A 211 8.22 -9.94 -12.60
N LYS A 212 7.75 -8.90 -13.30
CA LYS A 212 7.27 -8.99 -14.69
C LYS A 212 8.37 -9.37 -15.68
N LEU A 213 9.61 -8.99 -15.41
CA LEU A 213 10.78 -9.36 -16.19
C LEU A 213 11.28 -10.79 -15.90
N GLY A 214 10.79 -11.45 -14.83
CA GLY A 214 11.30 -12.74 -14.37
C GLY A 214 12.70 -12.67 -13.75
N ASP A 215 13.16 -11.48 -13.38
CA ASP A 215 14.46 -11.28 -12.72
C ASP A 215 14.33 -11.55 -11.21
N VAL A 216 14.33 -12.83 -10.86
CA VAL A 216 14.14 -13.31 -9.48
C VAL A 216 15.14 -12.70 -8.50
N PHE A 217 16.38 -12.50 -8.92
CA PHE A 217 17.40 -11.94 -8.04
C PHE A 217 17.09 -10.50 -7.66
N ARG A 218 16.85 -9.64 -8.67
CA ARG A 218 16.53 -8.23 -8.43
C ARG A 218 15.14 -8.04 -7.80
N GLU A 219 14.19 -8.92 -8.12
CA GLU A 219 12.85 -8.93 -7.49
C GLU A 219 12.97 -9.12 -5.98
N LYS A 220 13.69 -10.18 -5.53
CA LYS A 220 13.93 -10.42 -4.10
C LYS A 220 14.60 -9.22 -3.42
N GLN A 221 15.64 -8.67 -4.04
CA GLN A 221 16.34 -7.53 -3.48
C GLN A 221 15.42 -6.31 -3.34
N ALA A 222 14.66 -5.97 -4.38
CA ALA A 222 13.78 -4.82 -4.38
C ALA A 222 12.63 -4.94 -3.37
N PHE A 223 12.04 -6.14 -3.18
CA PHE A 223 11.05 -6.33 -2.12
C PHE A 223 11.65 -6.28 -0.71
N ARG A 224 12.88 -6.74 -0.52
CA ARG A 224 13.60 -6.56 0.75
C ARG A 224 13.88 -5.08 1.04
N ASP A 225 14.32 -4.31 0.04
CA ASP A 225 14.56 -2.86 0.15
C ASP A 225 13.26 -2.11 0.53
N TYR A 226 12.14 -2.49 -0.10
CA TYR A 226 10.83 -1.98 0.29
C TYR A 226 10.50 -2.33 1.75
N LEU A 227 10.62 -3.61 2.15
CA LEU A 227 10.31 -4.08 3.50
C LEU A 227 11.28 -3.57 4.56
N GLN A 228 12.48 -3.17 4.22
CA GLN A 228 13.40 -2.52 5.15
C GLN A 228 12.82 -1.21 5.68
N LYS A 229 12.08 -0.48 4.85
CA LYS A 229 11.49 0.83 5.17
C LYS A 229 10.00 0.73 5.55
N TYR A 230 9.23 -0.09 4.85
CA TYR A 230 7.76 -0.11 4.92
C TYR A 230 7.24 -1.49 5.30
N ARG A 231 6.78 -1.63 6.56
CA ARG A 231 6.37 -2.90 7.16
C ARG A 231 4.89 -2.99 7.53
N ALA A 232 4.13 -1.96 7.18
CA ALA A 232 2.71 -1.89 7.49
C ALA A 232 1.86 -1.81 6.22
N GLY A 233 0.58 -2.19 6.35
CA GLY A 233 -0.40 -2.12 5.29
C GLY A 233 -0.36 -3.28 4.31
N LYS A 234 -1.27 -3.22 3.32
CA LYS A 234 -1.49 -4.30 2.35
C LYS A 234 -0.26 -4.61 1.47
N TRP A 235 0.52 -3.60 1.13
CA TRP A 235 1.69 -3.77 0.26
C TRP A 235 2.83 -4.49 0.97
N ALA A 236 3.03 -4.24 2.28
CA ALA A 236 4.01 -4.98 3.06
C ALA A 236 3.66 -6.48 3.11
N GLY A 237 2.38 -6.81 3.33
CA GLY A 237 1.92 -8.20 3.27
C GLY A 237 2.19 -8.86 1.92
N ARG A 238 1.83 -8.17 0.82
CA ARG A 238 2.07 -8.67 -0.54
C ARG A 238 3.56 -8.82 -0.86
N ALA A 239 4.40 -7.89 -0.41
CA ALA A 239 5.84 -8.00 -0.59
C ALA A 239 6.42 -9.24 0.12
N VAL A 240 5.93 -9.56 1.34
CA VAL A 240 6.28 -10.81 2.03
C VAL A 240 5.80 -12.04 1.25
N GLU A 241 4.58 -12.01 0.72
CA GLU A 241 4.04 -13.10 -0.11
C GLU A 241 4.90 -13.33 -1.36
N HIS A 242 5.30 -12.27 -2.07
CA HIS A 242 6.22 -12.38 -3.21
C HIS A 242 7.55 -13.03 -2.81
N LEU A 243 8.17 -12.58 -1.71
CA LEU A 243 9.41 -13.20 -1.22
C LEU A 243 9.23 -14.68 -0.91
N HIS A 244 8.14 -15.07 -0.26
CA HIS A 244 7.84 -16.47 0.08
C HIS A 244 7.66 -17.34 -1.17
N THR A 245 6.95 -16.85 -2.20
CA THR A 245 6.81 -17.60 -3.47
C THR A 245 8.13 -17.83 -4.18
N LEU A 246 9.10 -16.96 -3.93
CA LEU A 246 10.47 -17.08 -4.44
C LEU A 246 11.40 -17.88 -3.51
N GLY A 247 10.87 -18.48 -2.44
CA GLY A 247 11.65 -19.23 -1.46
C GLY A 247 12.49 -18.36 -0.51
N ASP A 248 12.14 -17.10 -0.36
CA ASP A 248 12.80 -16.15 0.55
C ASP A 248 11.93 -15.88 1.78
N PHE A 249 12.32 -16.44 2.91
CA PHE A 249 11.64 -16.30 4.19
C PHE A 249 12.33 -15.32 5.14
N SER A 250 13.17 -14.43 4.62
CA SER A 250 13.87 -13.42 5.43
C SER A 250 12.92 -12.48 6.16
N TYR A 251 11.74 -12.21 5.61
CA TYR A 251 10.65 -11.48 6.24
C TYR A 251 9.44 -12.39 6.46
N ARG A 252 8.80 -12.27 7.61
CA ARG A 252 7.59 -13.03 7.96
C ARG A 252 6.54 -12.15 8.61
N ILE A 253 5.29 -12.56 8.49
CA ILE A 253 4.15 -11.94 9.15
C ILE A 253 3.83 -12.71 10.41
N TYR A 254 3.89 -12.05 11.57
CA TYR A 254 3.56 -12.60 12.88
C TYR A 254 2.24 -12.04 13.37
N ARG A 255 1.47 -12.87 14.08
CA ARG A 255 0.23 -12.43 14.74
C ARG A 255 0.50 -12.18 16.21
N ILE A 256 0.34 -10.91 16.61
CA ILE A 256 0.52 -10.45 17.99
C ILE A 256 -0.81 -9.87 18.47
N GLY A 257 -1.58 -10.64 19.20
CA GLY A 257 -2.98 -10.34 19.49
C GLY A 257 -3.79 -10.20 18.20
N VAL A 258 -4.41 -9.06 18.01
CA VAL A 258 -5.16 -8.70 16.79
C VAL A 258 -4.29 -8.08 15.68
N HIS A 259 -3.02 -7.81 15.99
CA HIS A 259 -2.12 -7.10 15.08
C HIS A 259 -1.35 -8.08 14.18
N ARG A 260 -1.13 -7.68 12.93
CA ARG A 260 -0.21 -8.35 11.99
C ARG A 260 1.07 -7.53 11.93
N LEU A 261 2.19 -8.14 12.27
CA LEU A 261 3.50 -7.49 12.34
C LEU A 261 4.45 -8.16 11.36
N VAL A 262 5.05 -7.39 10.46
CA VAL A 262 6.12 -7.87 9.57
C VAL A 262 7.46 -7.68 10.28
N LEU A 263 8.18 -8.78 10.53
CA LEU A 263 9.52 -8.75 11.09
C LEU A 263 10.53 -9.40 10.13
N ASN A 264 11.78 -8.92 10.20
CA ASN A 264 12.90 -9.57 9.53
C ASN A 264 13.37 -10.75 10.37
N MET A 265 12.97 -11.96 9.97
CA MET A 265 13.36 -13.20 10.64
C MET A 265 14.87 -13.39 10.63
N SER A 266 15.53 -13.10 9.51
CA SER A 266 16.99 -13.24 9.41
C SER A 266 17.73 -12.31 10.38
N ALA A 267 17.21 -11.11 10.61
CA ALA A 267 17.77 -10.17 11.59
C ALA A 267 17.53 -10.66 13.03
N LEU A 268 16.35 -11.21 13.32
CA LEU A 268 16.05 -11.79 14.66
C LEU A 268 16.98 -12.95 15.03
N LEU A 269 17.46 -13.72 14.04
CA LEU A 269 18.41 -14.82 14.24
C LEU A 269 19.85 -14.34 14.54
N GLN A 270 20.20 -13.08 14.26
CA GLN A 270 21.55 -12.54 14.46
C GLN A 270 21.75 -12.02 15.89
N THR A 271 22.01 -12.91 16.84
CA THR A 271 22.18 -12.57 18.25
C THR A 271 23.14 -11.41 18.46
N GLY A 272 22.67 -10.39 19.22
CA GLY A 272 23.47 -9.23 19.62
C GLY A 272 23.69 -8.17 18.54
N SER A 273 23.14 -8.33 17.33
CA SER A 273 23.24 -7.33 16.28
C SER A 273 22.30 -6.13 16.53
N SER A 274 22.67 -4.97 15.96
CA SER A 274 21.78 -3.79 15.96
C SER A 274 20.48 -4.06 15.20
N SER A 275 20.56 -4.86 14.14
CA SER A 275 19.41 -5.28 13.36
C SER A 275 18.42 -6.12 14.19
N GLN A 276 18.92 -7.06 15.01
CA GLN A 276 18.10 -7.84 15.94
C GLN A 276 17.40 -6.93 16.93
N ARG A 277 18.13 -5.99 17.53
CA ARG A 277 17.56 -5.02 18.50
C ARG A 277 16.43 -4.21 17.88
N GLY A 278 16.58 -3.70 16.66
CA GLY A 278 15.53 -2.97 15.97
C GLY A 278 14.26 -3.80 15.68
N GLU A 279 14.40 -5.10 15.42
CA GLU A 279 13.23 -5.99 15.26
C GLU A 279 12.55 -6.28 16.61
N ILE A 280 13.31 -6.42 17.68
CA ILE A 280 12.78 -6.64 19.03
C ILE A 280 12.06 -5.39 19.53
N GLU A 281 12.59 -4.19 19.26
CA GLU A 281 11.93 -2.92 19.55
C GLU A 281 10.57 -2.79 18.85
N ARG A 282 10.50 -3.16 17.56
CA ARG A 282 9.23 -3.21 16.83
C ARG A 282 8.22 -4.18 17.45
N LEU A 283 8.69 -5.34 17.89
CA LEU A 283 7.87 -6.33 18.56
C LEU A 283 7.37 -5.78 19.91
N ALA A 284 8.23 -5.18 20.71
CA ALA A 284 7.90 -4.57 22.01
C ALA A 284 6.81 -3.50 21.85
N ALA A 285 6.95 -2.59 20.88
CA ALA A 285 5.98 -1.52 20.62
C ALA A 285 4.57 -2.03 20.22
N VAL A 286 4.46 -3.24 19.67
CA VAL A 286 3.17 -3.87 19.39
C VAL A 286 2.65 -4.63 20.59
N LEU A 287 3.53 -5.25 21.39
CA LEU A 287 3.15 -5.96 22.62
C LEU A 287 2.51 -5.02 23.65
N GLU A 288 3.03 -3.80 23.82
CA GLU A 288 2.45 -2.78 24.70
C GLU A 288 0.98 -2.46 24.36
N LYS A 289 0.62 -2.55 23.09
CA LYS A 289 -0.75 -2.30 22.59
C LYS A 289 -1.60 -3.56 22.55
N SER A 290 -0.98 -4.73 22.75
CA SER A 290 -1.64 -6.03 22.68
C SER A 290 -2.33 -6.35 24.02
N ARG A 291 -3.55 -6.86 23.94
CA ARG A 291 -4.28 -7.41 25.11
C ARG A 291 -4.10 -8.92 25.24
N ALA A 292 -3.00 -9.46 24.73
CA ALA A 292 -2.72 -10.88 24.81
C ALA A 292 -2.25 -11.27 26.22
N ASP A 293 -2.56 -12.49 26.63
CA ASP A 293 -2.23 -12.96 27.99
C ASP A 293 -0.82 -13.54 28.07
N GLU A 294 -0.25 -14.02 26.97
CA GLU A 294 1.05 -14.71 26.93
C GLU A 294 1.70 -14.56 25.56
N LEU A 295 3.02 -14.34 25.53
CA LEU A 295 3.86 -14.34 24.32
C LEU A 295 4.65 -15.65 24.25
N HIS A 296 4.64 -16.30 23.09
CA HIS A 296 5.46 -17.47 22.78
C HIS A 296 6.54 -17.10 21.76
N ILE A 297 7.78 -17.46 22.07
CA ILE A 297 8.93 -17.38 21.16
C ILE A 297 9.44 -18.79 20.96
N VAL A 298 9.37 -19.29 19.73
CA VAL A 298 9.82 -20.62 19.37
C VAL A 298 10.92 -20.51 18.32
N THR A 299 12.07 -21.09 18.60
CA THR A 299 13.22 -21.07 17.69
C THR A 299 13.56 -22.46 17.22
N TYR A 300 13.94 -22.56 15.96
CA TYR A 300 14.41 -23.77 15.31
C TYR A 300 15.81 -23.56 14.79
N ASP A 301 16.70 -24.52 15.02
CA ASP A 301 18.03 -24.58 14.40
C ASP A 301 18.44 -26.05 14.25
N GLU A 302 18.35 -26.57 13.02
CA GLU A 302 18.67 -27.96 12.70
C GLU A 302 20.11 -28.36 13.03
N ARG A 303 21.03 -27.38 13.11
CA ARG A 303 22.45 -27.61 13.36
C ARG A 303 22.81 -27.55 14.84
N SER A 304 22.09 -26.74 15.62
CA SER A 304 22.48 -26.49 17.02
C SER A 304 21.31 -26.10 17.92
N ARG A 305 20.89 -27.04 18.74
CA ARG A 305 19.92 -26.78 19.81
C ARG A 305 20.39 -25.67 20.78
N ALA A 306 21.71 -25.61 21.02
CA ALA A 306 22.28 -24.59 21.89
C ALA A 306 22.12 -23.18 21.30
N GLN A 307 22.30 -23.04 19.98
CA GLN A 307 22.10 -21.78 19.29
C GLN A 307 20.63 -21.38 19.24
N ALA A 308 19.72 -22.32 18.95
CA ALA A 308 18.28 -22.07 19.04
C ALA A 308 17.90 -21.54 20.42
N ARG A 309 18.40 -22.17 21.50
CA ARG A 309 18.18 -21.74 22.88
C ARG A 309 18.73 -20.33 23.14
N GLU A 310 19.95 -20.06 22.69
CA GLU A 310 20.60 -18.76 22.88
C GLU A 310 19.78 -17.63 22.24
N VAL A 311 19.33 -17.81 21.00
CA VAL A 311 18.49 -16.84 20.29
C VAL A 311 17.18 -16.62 21.05
N ALA A 312 16.46 -17.67 21.44
CA ALA A 312 15.19 -17.55 22.16
C ALA A 312 15.33 -16.79 23.49
N LEU A 313 16.35 -17.17 24.28
CA LEU A 313 16.62 -16.52 25.56
C LEU A 313 17.16 -15.09 25.41
N GLY A 314 17.95 -14.84 24.37
CA GLY A 314 18.45 -13.51 24.02
C GLY A 314 17.30 -12.55 23.71
N ILE A 315 16.36 -12.94 22.85
CA ILE A 315 15.17 -12.14 22.54
C ILE A 315 14.32 -11.91 23.79
N ARG A 316 14.06 -12.95 24.58
CA ARG A 316 13.33 -12.83 25.84
C ARG A 316 13.97 -11.81 26.78
N ARG A 317 15.29 -11.82 26.93
CA ARG A 317 16.05 -10.91 27.81
C ARG A 317 15.89 -9.48 27.31
N GLN A 318 16.13 -9.24 26.01
CA GLN A 318 16.01 -7.92 25.42
C GLN A 318 14.58 -7.36 25.51
N LEU A 319 13.55 -8.20 25.29
CA LEU A 319 12.16 -7.78 25.51
C LEU A 319 11.90 -7.40 26.97
N GLY A 320 12.54 -8.09 27.94
CA GLY A 320 12.48 -7.74 29.35
C GLY A 320 13.05 -6.36 29.66
N GLU A 321 14.07 -5.91 28.92
CA GLU A 321 14.65 -4.57 29.08
C GLU A 321 13.67 -3.45 28.69
N TYR A 322 12.77 -3.70 27.71
CA TYR A 322 11.72 -2.75 27.32
C TYR A 322 10.53 -2.74 28.30
N ALA A 323 10.45 -3.73 29.19
CA ALA A 323 9.36 -3.88 30.16
C ALA A 323 9.50 -3.04 31.43
N GLU A 324 10.60 -2.33 31.62
CA GLU A 324 10.86 -1.57 32.86
C GLU A 324 9.83 -0.46 33.14
N ALA A 325 8.95 -0.13 32.18
CA ALA A 325 7.90 0.87 32.32
C ALA A 325 6.49 0.31 32.53
N GLY A 326 6.27 -1.01 32.47
CA GLY A 326 4.96 -1.66 32.58
C GLY A 326 5.06 -3.19 32.69
N GLU A 327 4.03 -3.85 33.20
CA GLU A 327 3.95 -5.31 33.24
C GLU A 327 3.86 -5.89 31.81
N LEU A 328 4.96 -6.37 31.27
CA LEU A 328 4.90 -7.21 30.09
C LEU A 328 4.21 -8.53 30.42
N MET A 329 3.37 -9.00 29.49
CA MET A 329 2.78 -10.33 29.59
C MET A 329 3.85 -11.42 29.77
N PRO A 330 3.54 -12.57 30.38
CA PRO A 330 4.46 -13.71 30.50
C PRO A 330 5.03 -14.11 29.12
N ILE A 331 6.37 -14.29 29.06
CA ILE A 331 7.07 -14.71 27.85
C ILE A 331 7.52 -16.17 28.01
N ARG A 332 6.97 -17.05 27.17
CA ARG A 332 7.40 -18.45 27.06
C ARG A 332 8.38 -18.62 25.92
N THR A 333 9.42 -19.39 26.17
CA THR A 333 10.43 -19.71 25.16
C THR A 333 10.53 -21.22 24.95
N SER A 334 10.60 -21.64 23.71
CA SER A 334 10.86 -23.03 23.30
C SER A 334 11.91 -23.06 22.20
N TRP A 335 12.69 -24.14 22.11
CA TRP A 335 13.74 -24.29 21.10
C TRP A 335 13.87 -25.74 20.67
N PHE A 336 14.11 -25.95 19.38
CA PHE A 336 14.18 -27.25 18.74
C PHE A 336 15.44 -27.36 17.88
N ASP A 337 16.01 -28.57 17.85
CA ASP A 337 17.13 -28.98 16.99
C ASP A 337 16.66 -29.63 15.68
N THR A 338 15.56 -29.14 15.16
CA THR A 338 14.94 -29.57 13.90
C THR A 338 14.64 -28.39 13.02
N ALA A 339 14.47 -28.63 11.73
CA ALA A 339 13.95 -27.62 10.82
C ALA A 339 12.47 -27.34 11.13
N GLU A 340 12.04 -26.09 10.96
CA GLU A 340 10.62 -25.74 10.92
C GLU A 340 10.01 -26.26 9.61
N ALA A 341 8.94 -27.04 9.70
CA ALA A 341 8.14 -27.42 8.54
C ALA A 341 7.04 -26.41 8.32
N LEU A 342 7.04 -25.76 7.15
CA LEU A 342 5.98 -24.83 6.77
C LEU A 342 4.79 -25.61 6.19
N SER A 343 3.57 -25.16 6.52
CA SER A 343 2.33 -25.70 5.94
C SER A 343 2.05 -25.08 4.58
N ASP A 344 3.03 -25.04 3.70
CA ASP A 344 2.91 -24.61 2.33
C ASP A 344 2.78 -25.79 1.35
N GLN A 345 2.36 -25.53 0.11
CA GLN A 345 2.20 -26.56 -0.91
C GLN A 345 3.51 -27.30 -1.23
N ASN A 346 4.66 -26.68 -0.96
CA ASN A 346 5.99 -27.22 -1.26
C ASN A 346 6.60 -27.97 -0.09
N GLN A 347 5.91 -28.08 1.06
CA GLN A 347 6.45 -28.67 2.29
C GLN A 347 7.84 -28.09 2.66
N THR A 348 7.98 -26.79 2.50
CA THR A 348 9.24 -26.07 2.73
C THR A 348 9.71 -26.28 4.16
N ARG A 349 11.01 -26.56 4.31
CA ARG A 349 11.66 -26.71 5.60
C ARG A 349 12.70 -25.62 5.79
N LEU A 350 12.62 -24.90 6.90
CA LEU A 350 13.59 -23.87 7.26
C LEU A 350 14.54 -24.42 8.31
N SER A 351 15.82 -24.55 7.94
CA SER A 351 16.86 -25.06 8.84
C SER A 351 17.07 -24.17 10.07
N GLN A 352 16.82 -22.87 9.92
CA GLN A 352 16.79 -21.89 11.02
C GLN A 352 15.57 -21.01 10.88
N SER A 353 14.82 -20.82 11.98
CA SER A 353 13.65 -19.96 11.98
C SER A 353 13.21 -19.54 13.37
N ILE A 354 12.34 -18.54 13.42
CA ILE A 354 11.69 -18.06 14.64
C ILE A 354 10.20 -17.94 14.39
N LEU A 355 9.41 -18.48 15.32
CA LEU A 355 7.99 -18.21 15.44
C LEU A 355 7.76 -17.32 16.66
N VAL A 356 6.95 -16.29 16.47
CA VAL A 356 6.50 -15.41 17.55
C VAL A 356 4.99 -15.27 17.44
N PHE A 357 4.27 -15.61 18.48
CA PHE A 357 2.82 -15.50 18.51
C PHE A 357 2.33 -15.29 19.95
N THR A 358 1.13 -14.78 20.08
CA THR A 358 0.47 -14.56 21.36
C THR A 358 -0.67 -15.55 21.53
N ARG A 359 -0.94 -15.90 22.78
CA ARG A 359 -2.11 -16.69 23.17
C ARG A 359 -3.06 -15.80 24.00
N GLN A 360 -4.37 -15.92 23.72
CA GLN A 360 -5.42 -15.45 24.61
C GLN A 360 -5.95 -16.65 25.39
N GLN A 361 -6.05 -16.55 26.71
CA GLN A 361 -6.75 -17.56 27.49
C GLN A 361 -8.23 -17.50 27.11
N SER A 362 -8.81 -18.65 26.79
CA SER A 362 -10.26 -18.71 26.59
C SER A 362 -10.98 -18.31 27.89
N VAL A 363 -12.02 -17.52 27.76
CA VAL A 363 -12.82 -16.96 28.89
C VAL A 363 -13.42 -18.06 29.78
N ASP A 364 -13.46 -19.32 29.31
CA ASP A 364 -14.01 -20.45 30.05
C ASP A 364 -13.20 -20.90 31.29
N ASN A 365 -11.89 -20.61 31.34
CA ASN A 365 -11.10 -20.97 32.52
C ASN A 365 -11.23 -20.00 33.70
N ARG A 366 -11.84 -18.81 33.52
CA ARG A 366 -12.05 -17.85 34.61
C ARG A 366 -13.27 -18.16 35.49
N ARG A 367 -14.18 -19.07 35.03
CA ARG A 367 -15.37 -19.47 35.80
C ARG A 367 -15.14 -20.64 36.75
N ASN A 368 -14.02 -21.36 36.61
CA ASN A 368 -13.72 -22.53 37.46
C ASN A 368 -12.64 -22.26 38.53
N ALA A 369 -12.25 -21.01 38.76
CA ALA A 369 -11.25 -20.61 39.74
C ALA A 369 -11.80 -19.67 40.83
N THR A 370 -13.13 -19.63 41.02
CA THR A 370 -13.74 -18.94 42.18
C THR A 370 -14.52 -19.92 43.04
#